data_92af4a144b0a08035f74e71d986a24e9
#
_entry.id   92af4a144b0a08035f74e71d986a24e9
#
_cell.length_a   1.000
_cell.length_b   1.000
_cell.length_c   1.000
_cell.angle_alpha   90.00
_cell.angle_beta   90.00
_cell.angle_gamma   90.00
#
_symmetry.space_group_name_H-M   'P 1'
#
loop_
_entity.id
_entity.type
_entity.pdbx_description
1 polymer ?
#
loop_
_entity_poly.entity_id
_entity_poly.type
_entity_poly.pdbx_seq_one_letter_code
_entity_poly.pdbx_strand_id
1 'polypeptide(L)'
;MPGGGISVRILIAEDEKRASRGLRNLIMMASDKHEVVGEAADGKEAFELMKLLEPDVVFTDIKMPYMDGISLIRAARAQDMKTKFVIISAYEEFELARQAISLGVTDYLVKPLVPEDIEDIIHRLEEHSSVVWDKENRDLKSRYPNAHPLILKAMHIIECSYASKISQKDLAADLGVSAEYFSYLFSRDVGENFSRFLRRYRIEKAQELLLEGEISKDEVL
;
A
#
# COMPACT_ATOMS: atom_id res chain seq x y z
N MET A 1 29.17 9.38 -13.73
CA MET A 1 29.02 8.88 -12.36
C MET A 1 27.71 8.15 -12.31
N PRO A 2 27.64 6.82 -12.14
CA PRO A 2 26.37 6.14 -11.93
C PRO A 2 25.85 6.55 -10.54
N GLY A 3 24.62 7.07 -10.50
CA GLY A 3 23.95 7.46 -9.27
C GLY A 3 23.81 6.22 -8.37
N GLY A 4 24.38 6.30 -7.17
CA GLY A 4 24.27 5.28 -6.15
C GLY A 4 22.85 5.19 -5.61
N GLY A 5 21.96 4.55 -6.35
CA GLY A 5 20.64 4.17 -5.85
C GLY A 5 20.80 3.06 -4.82
N ILE A 6 20.01 3.12 -3.76
CA ILE A 6 20.01 2.11 -2.69
C ILE A 6 19.42 0.82 -3.26
N SER A 7 20.16 -0.28 -3.13
CA SER A 7 19.65 -1.61 -3.43
C SER A 7 18.76 -2.09 -2.29
N VAL A 8 17.52 -2.43 -2.58
CA VAL A 8 16.56 -2.96 -1.60
C VAL A 8 16.51 -4.47 -1.71
N ARG A 9 16.63 -5.16 -0.57
CA ARG A 9 16.56 -6.62 -0.44
C ARG A 9 15.14 -7.05 -0.13
N ILE A 10 14.53 -7.79 -1.03
CA ILE A 10 13.10 -8.11 -1.03
C ILE A 10 12.90 -9.60 -0.74
N LEU A 11 12.03 -9.94 0.22
CA LEU A 11 11.52 -11.28 0.44
C LEU A 11 10.08 -11.36 -0.03
N ILE A 12 9.70 -12.43 -0.70
CA ILE A 12 8.32 -12.71 -1.11
C ILE A 12 7.80 -13.86 -0.25
N ALA A 13 6.61 -13.70 0.33
CA ALA A 13 5.87 -14.73 1.04
C ALA A 13 4.50 -14.93 0.37
N GLU A 14 4.38 -16.00 -0.41
CA GLU A 14 3.20 -16.30 -1.24
C GLU A 14 3.14 -17.81 -1.48
N ASP A 15 2.04 -18.47 -1.09
CA ASP A 15 1.89 -19.91 -1.18
C ASP A 15 1.62 -20.41 -2.60
N GLU A 16 1.05 -19.56 -3.46
CA GLU A 16 0.80 -19.89 -4.85
C GLU A 16 2.04 -19.57 -5.72
N LYS A 17 2.73 -20.60 -6.18
CA LYS A 17 3.97 -20.48 -6.99
C LYS A 17 3.81 -19.61 -8.26
N ARG A 18 2.60 -19.54 -8.84
CA ARG A 18 2.36 -18.70 -10.01
C ARG A 18 2.29 -17.22 -9.61
N ALA A 19 1.64 -16.92 -8.49
CA ALA A 19 1.54 -15.57 -7.96
C ALA A 19 2.91 -15.07 -7.50
N SER A 20 3.69 -15.89 -6.77
CA SER A 20 5.06 -15.58 -6.37
C SER A 20 5.94 -15.22 -7.58
N ARG A 21 5.93 -16.07 -8.63
CA ARG A 21 6.68 -15.78 -9.86
C ARG A 21 6.21 -14.52 -10.58
N GLY A 22 4.89 -14.30 -10.63
CA GLY A 22 4.31 -13.09 -11.21
C GLY A 22 4.80 -11.83 -10.49
N LEU A 23 4.71 -11.82 -9.17
CA LEU A 23 5.19 -10.73 -8.33
C LEU A 23 6.70 -10.49 -8.50
N ARG A 24 7.51 -11.56 -8.45
CA ARG A 24 8.94 -11.47 -8.71
C ARG A 24 9.24 -10.79 -10.05
N ASN A 25 8.54 -11.20 -11.11
CA ASN A 25 8.75 -10.61 -12.43
C ASN A 25 8.38 -9.12 -12.45
N LEU A 26 7.27 -8.72 -11.82
CA LEU A 26 6.88 -7.31 -11.70
C LEU A 26 7.93 -6.50 -10.96
N ILE A 27 8.45 -7.01 -9.84
CA ILE A 27 9.53 -6.36 -9.06
C ILE A 27 10.79 -6.18 -9.92
N MET A 28 11.20 -7.24 -10.62
CA MET A 28 12.41 -7.21 -11.47
C MET A 28 12.24 -6.32 -12.71
N MET A 29 11.00 -6.13 -13.19
CA MET A 29 10.71 -5.18 -14.28
C MET A 29 10.71 -3.73 -13.81
N ALA A 30 10.25 -3.48 -12.59
CA ALA A 30 10.19 -2.14 -12.01
C ALA A 30 11.59 -1.54 -11.76
N SER A 31 12.57 -2.35 -11.39
CA SER A 31 13.94 -1.88 -11.17
C SER A 31 14.95 -3.04 -11.20
N ASP A 32 16.07 -2.81 -11.85
CA ASP A 32 17.24 -3.72 -11.89
C ASP A 32 18.17 -3.56 -10.69
N LYS A 33 17.90 -2.59 -9.82
CA LYS A 33 18.72 -2.28 -8.64
C LYS A 33 18.34 -3.13 -7.42
N HIS A 34 17.14 -3.73 -7.42
CA HIS A 34 16.63 -4.48 -6.27
C HIS A 34 16.85 -5.97 -6.44
N GLU A 35 16.94 -6.66 -5.32
CA GLU A 35 17.18 -8.09 -5.27
C GLU A 35 16.07 -8.81 -4.53
N VAL A 36 15.44 -9.79 -5.18
CA VAL A 36 14.58 -10.76 -4.48
C VAL A 36 15.48 -11.81 -3.85
N VAL A 37 15.76 -11.63 -2.56
CA VAL A 37 16.71 -12.45 -1.80
C VAL A 37 16.14 -13.78 -1.37
N GLY A 38 14.82 -13.97 -1.42
CA GLY A 38 14.17 -15.23 -1.07
C GLY A 38 12.69 -15.25 -1.43
N GLU A 39 12.14 -16.45 -1.49
CA GLU A 39 10.71 -16.72 -1.66
C GLU A 39 10.30 -17.77 -0.62
N ALA A 40 9.20 -17.56 0.07
CA ALA A 40 8.62 -18.46 1.07
C ALA A 40 7.20 -18.86 0.65
N ALA A 41 6.80 -20.08 0.94
CA ALA A 41 5.47 -20.59 0.64
C ALA A 41 4.49 -20.44 1.82
N ASP A 42 4.94 -19.94 2.96
CA ASP A 42 4.13 -19.66 4.14
C ASP A 42 4.83 -18.67 5.07
N GLY A 43 4.08 -18.14 6.05
CA GLY A 43 4.63 -17.15 6.98
C GLY A 43 5.66 -17.71 7.94
N LYS A 44 5.66 -19.03 8.23
CA LYS A 44 6.66 -19.64 9.10
C LYS A 44 8.01 -19.73 8.39
N GLU A 45 8.02 -20.18 7.13
CA GLU A 45 9.22 -20.18 6.29
C GLU A 45 9.72 -18.74 6.08
N ALA A 46 8.81 -17.81 5.78
CA ALA A 46 9.14 -16.39 5.63
C ALA A 46 9.81 -15.82 6.89
N PHE A 47 9.32 -16.16 8.07
CA PHE A 47 9.88 -15.69 9.34
C PHE A 47 11.31 -16.20 9.56
N GLU A 48 11.60 -17.47 9.24
CA GLU A 48 12.95 -18.02 9.32
C GLU A 48 13.89 -17.38 8.27
N LEU A 49 13.40 -17.16 7.05
CA LEU A 49 14.17 -16.48 6.02
C LEU A 49 14.43 -15.01 6.38
N MET A 50 13.51 -14.33 7.03
CA MET A 50 13.72 -12.97 7.53
C MET A 50 14.89 -12.87 8.50
N LYS A 51 15.04 -13.84 9.41
CA LYS A 51 16.17 -13.90 10.36
C LYS A 51 17.50 -14.15 9.68
N LEU A 52 17.48 -14.97 8.63
CA LEU A 52 18.69 -15.39 7.92
C LEU A 52 19.14 -14.34 6.91
N LEU A 53 18.20 -13.78 6.18
CA LEU A 53 18.47 -12.92 5.03
C LEU A 53 18.38 -11.44 5.35
N GLU A 54 17.79 -11.06 6.48
CA GLU A 54 17.59 -9.66 6.90
C GLU A 54 17.08 -8.78 5.75
N PRO A 55 15.89 -9.08 5.15
CA PRO A 55 15.37 -8.29 4.06
C PRO A 55 14.93 -6.89 4.52
N ASP A 56 15.06 -5.91 3.64
CA ASP A 56 14.56 -4.55 3.88
C ASP A 56 13.04 -4.50 3.84
N VAL A 57 12.44 -5.31 2.95
CA VAL A 57 10.99 -5.39 2.77
C VAL A 57 10.52 -6.82 2.51
N VAL A 58 9.36 -7.15 3.04
CA VAL A 58 8.64 -8.40 2.76
C VAL A 58 7.34 -8.07 2.05
N PHE A 59 7.15 -8.61 0.86
CA PHE A 59 5.85 -8.69 0.21
C PHE A 59 5.17 -9.98 0.65
N THR A 60 4.04 -9.89 1.33
CA THR A 60 3.35 -11.06 1.89
C THR A 60 1.90 -11.15 1.46
N ASP A 61 1.46 -12.33 1.02
CA ASP A 61 0.03 -12.61 0.99
C ASP A 61 -0.51 -12.66 2.43
N ILE A 62 -1.78 -12.36 2.59
CA ILE A 62 -2.46 -12.54 3.87
C ILE A 62 -2.74 -14.02 4.11
N LYS A 63 -3.34 -14.70 3.15
CA LYS A 63 -3.78 -16.10 3.29
C LYS A 63 -2.69 -17.07 2.87
N MET A 64 -2.00 -17.59 3.84
CA MET A 64 -0.99 -18.63 3.65
C MET A 64 -1.20 -19.77 4.65
N PRO A 65 -0.80 -21.01 4.30
CA PRO A 65 -0.85 -22.12 5.24
C PRO A 65 0.09 -21.90 6.42
N TYR A 66 -0.12 -22.63 7.51
CA TYR A 66 0.66 -22.67 8.75
C TYR A 66 0.79 -21.35 9.50
N MET A 67 1.15 -20.26 8.85
CA MET A 67 1.20 -18.92 9.41
C MET A 67 0.78 -17.91 8.33
N ASP A 68 -0.29 -17.20 8.60
CA ASP A 68 -0.78 -16.14 7.71
C ASP A 68 0.10 -14.87 7.76
N GLY A 69 -0.10 -13.96 6.79
CA GLY A 69 0.71 -12.76 6.68
C GLY A 69 0.57 -11.82 7.88
N ILE A 70 -0.60 -11.74 8.50
CA ILE A 70 -0.82 -10.90 9.69
C ILE A 70 -0.05 -11.47 10.88
N SER A 71 -0.09 -12.78 11.07
CA SER A 71 0.66 -13.49 12.12
C SER A 71 2.17 -13.35 11.92
N LEU A 72 2.64 -13.40 10.67
CA LEU A 72 4.03 -13.14 10.30
C LEU A 72 4.48 -11.75 10.74
N ILE A 73 3.69 -10.71 10.42
CA ILE A 73 3.99 -9.34 10.79
C ILE A 73 4.02 -9.18 12.31
N ARG A 74 3.03 -9.74 13.02
CA ARG A 74 3.01 -9.72 14.49
C ARG A 74 4.25 -10.37 15.09
N ALA A 75 4.67 -11.53 14.58
CA ALA A 75 5.87 -12.21 15.03
C ALA A 75 7.14 -11.38 14.81
N ALA A 76 7.25 -10.72 13.65
CA ALA A 76 8.36 -9.83 13.33
C ALA A 76 8.40 -8.60 14.27
N ARG A 77 7.25 -7.96 14.52
CA ARG A 77 7.15 -6.82 15.44
C ARG A 77 7.44 -7.21 16.90
N ALA A 78 7.04 -8.41 17.32
CA ALA A 78 7.35 -8.94 18.64
C ALA A 78 8.86 -9.17 18.86
N GLN A 79 9.63 -9.34 17.79
CA GLN A 79 11.10 -9.40 17.82
C GLN A 79 11.80 -8.08 17.45
N ASP A 80 11.05 -6.98 17.44
CA ASP A 80 11.53 -5.63 17.10
C ASP A 80 12.22 -5.53 15.72
N MET A 81 11.85 -6.41 14.78
CA MET A 81 12.36 -6.37 13.42
C MET A 81 11.88 -5.10 12.72
N LYS A 82 12.80 -4.39 12.08
CA LYS A 82 12.54 -3.11 11.38
C LYS A 82 12.16 -3.31 9.91
N THR A 83 12.12 -4.55 9.46
CA THR A 83 11.71 -4.91 8.10
C THR A 83 10.37 -4.28 7.74
N LYS A 84 10.29 -3.65 6.59
CA LYS A 84 9.06 -3.11 6.03
C LYS A 84 8.17 -4.24 5.52
N PHE A 85 6.85 -4.04 5.54
CA PHE A 85 5.91 -5.02 5.01
C PHE A 85 4.98 -4.37 3.99
N VAL A 86 4.81 -5.05 2.86
CA VAL A 86 3.79 -4.78 1.86
C VAL A 86 2.86 -5.98 1.82
N ILE A 87 1.59 -5.76 2.12
CA ILE A 87 0.58 -6.82 2.07
C ILE A 87 0.01 -6.92 0.67
N ILE A 88 -0.22 -8.15 0.24
CA ILE A 88 -0.93 -8.49 -0.99
C ILE A 88 -2.16 -9.30 -0.61
N SER A 89 -3.33 -8.95 -1.12
CA SER A 89 -4.57 -9.60 -0.70
C SER A 89 -5.61 -9.64 -1.82
N ALA A 90 -6.55 -10.59 -1.74
CA ALA A 90 -7.75 -10.55 -2.54
C ALA A 90 -8.72 -9.46 -2.02
N TYR A 91 -9.61 -8.97 -2.89
CA TYR A 91 -10.47 -7.80 -2.69
C TYR A 91 -11.39 -7.80 -1.45
N GLU A 92 -11.66 -8.96 -0.86
CA GLU A 92 -12.70 -9.13 0.18
C GLU A 92 -12.19 -9.05 1.63
N GLU A 93 -10.93 -8.67 1.87
CA GLU A 93 -10.28 -8.81 3.18
C GLU A 93 -10.10 -7.47 3.92
N PHE A 94 -11.12 -6.61 3.89
CA PHE A 94 -11.07 -5.28 4.49
C PHE A 94 -10.70 -5.29 5.99
N GLU A 95 -11.22 -6.26 6.77
CA GLU A 95 -10.90 -6.36 8.20
C GLU A 95 -9.44 -6.74 8.45
N LEU A 96 -8.86 -7.55 7.57
CA LEU A 96 -7.44 -7.91 7.66
C LEU A 96 -6.54 -6.75 7.26
N ALA A 97 -6.98 -5.93 6.29
CA ALA A 97 -6.30 -4.68 5.95
C ALA A 97 -6.22 -3.72 7.14
N ARG A 98 -7.29 -3.58 7.91
CA ARG A 98 -7.33 -2.76 9.14
C ARG A 98 -6.32 -3.27 10.18
N GLN A 99 -6.26 -4.57 10.42
CA GLN A 99 -5.28 -5.17 11.34
C GLN A 99 -3.85 -4.92 10.87
N ALA A 100 -3.59 -5.05 9.57
CA ALA A 100 -2.28 -4.78 8.98
C ALA A 100 -1.80 -3.34 9.22
N ILE A 101 -2.70 -2.36 9.06
CA ILE A 101 -2.42 -0.95 9.31
C ILE A 101 -1.98 -0.73 10.77
N SER A 102 -2.66 -1.34 11.74
CA SER A 102 -2.30 -1.24 13.15
C SER A 102 -0.93 -1.85 13.49
N LEU A 103 -0.43 -2.74 12.64
CA LEU A 103 0.90 -3.36 12.75
C LEU A 103 2.00 -2.57 12.04
N GLY A 104 1.69 -1.40 11.48
CA GLY A 104 2.66 -0.53 10.82
C GLY A 104 3.19 -1.10 9.52
N VAL A 105 2.31 -1.65 8.66
CA VAL A 105 2.69 -2.05 7.30
C VAL A 105 2.96 -0.82 6.45
N THR A 106 3.87 -0.96 5.49
CA THR A 106 4.26 0.13 4.59
C THR A 106 3.21 0.36 3.52
N ASP A 107 2.59 -0.71 3.01
CA ASP A 107 1.56 -0.62 1.97
C ASP A 107 0.68 -1.88 1.92
N TYR A 108 -0.41 -1.77 1.14
CA TYR A 108 -1.41 -2.81 0.96
C TYR A 108 -1.86 -2.85 -0.51
N LEU A 109 -1.62 -3.96 -1.18
CA LEU A 109 -1.98 -4.20 -2.57
C LEU A 109 -3.15 -5.18 -2.69
N VAL A 110 -3.99 -4.97 -3.68
CA VAL A 110 -5.12 -5.88 -3.99
C VAL A 110 -4.86 -6.60 -5.29
N LYS A 111 -5.02 -7.94 -5.28
CA LYS A 111 -4.97 -8.76 -6.50
C LYS A 111 -6.16 -8.43 -7.43
N PRO A 112 -5.98 -8.37 -8.75
CA PRO A 112 -4.75 -8.65 -9.48
C PRO A 112 -3.74 -7.51 -9.39
N LEU A 113 -2.46 -7.85 -9.25
CA LEU A 113 -1.37 -6.89 -9.24
C LEU A 113 -1.14 -6.33 -10.64
N VAL A 114 -0.93 -5.03 -10.72
CA VAL A 114 -0.54 -4.36 -11.97
C VAL A 114 0.88 -3.78 -11.84
N PRO A 115 1.63 -3.64 -12.96
CA PRO A 115 3.01 -3.15 -12.93
C PRO A 115 3.15 -1.83 -12.18
N GLU A 116 2.24 -0.90 -12.43
CA GLU A 116 2.24 0.45 -11.85
C GLU A 116 2.18 0.44 -10.31
N ASP A 117 1.43 -0.51 -9.72
CA ASP A 117 1.35 -0.65 -8.27
C ASP A 117 2.70 -1.03 -7.65
N ILE A 118 3.46 -1.89 -8.35
CA ILE A 118 4.77 -2.35 -7.90
C ILE A 118 5.84 -1.27 -8.12
N GLU A 119 5.84 -0.60 -9.29
CA GLU A 119 6.76 0.48 -9.60
C GLU A 119 6.71 1.59 -8.53
N ASP A 120 5.52 2.00 -8.12
CA ASP A 120 5.36 3.05 -7.13
C ASP A 120 5.82 2.64 -5.72
N ILE A 121 5.59 1.38 -5.33
CA ILE A 121 6.10 0.88 -4.04
C ILE A 121 7.62 0.86 -4.07
N ILE A 122 8.20 0.34 -5.15
CA ILE A 122 9.65 0.30 -5.34
C ILE A 122 10.23 1.71 -5.30
N HIS A 123 9.63 2.67 -5.99
CA HIS A 123 10.06 4.08 -5.97
C HIS A 123 10.03 4.67 -4.55
N ARG A 124 8.96 4.43 -3.78
CA ARG A 124 8.86 4.88 -2.37
C ARG A 124 9.87 4.19 -1.44
N LEU A 125 10.26 2.96 -1.74
CA LEU A 125 11.29 2.25 -0.98
C LEU A 125 12.70 2.81 -1.28
N GLU A 126 12.94 3.26 -2.51
CA GLU A 126 14.19 3.93 -2.93
C GLU A 126 14.33 5.34 -2.36
N GLU A 127 13.25 6.10 -2.36
CA GLU A 127 13.23 7.39 -1.70
C GLU A 127 13.30 7.14 -0.20
N HIS A 128 14.40 7.41 0.43
CA HIS A 128 14.58 7.39 1.90
C HIS A 128 13.70 8.47 2.58
N SER A 129 12.49 8.62 2.13
CA SER A 129 11.47 9.42 2.77
C SER A 129 10.83 8.61 3.90
N SER A 130 11.36 8.75 5.11
CA SER A 130 10.43 8.99 6.20
C SER A 130 9.43 10.03 5.67
N VAL A 131 8.26 9.60 5.25
CA VAL A 131 7.14 10.52 5.14
C VAL A 131 6.91 11.02 6.55
N VAL A 132 7.59 12.10 6.89
CA VAL A 132 7.21 12.97 8.00
C VAL A 132 5.86 13.48 7.52
N TRP A 133 4.81 12.90 8.08
CA TRP A 133 3.43 13.32 7.88
C TRP A 133 3.38 14.80 8.26
N ASP A 134 3.40 15.63 7.25
CA ASP A 134 3.38 17.07 7.43
C ASP A 134 1.98 17.41 7.93
N LYS A 135 1.87 17.66 9.26
CA LYS A 135 0.62 18.04 9.91
C LYS A 135 -0.03 19.27 9.28
N GLU A 136 0.74 20.03 8.49
CA GLU A 136 0.29 21.26 7.86
C GLU A 136 -0.55 21.03 6.57
N ASN A 137 -0.55 19.83 6.00
CA ASN A 137 -1.19 19.55 4.70
C ASN A 137 -2.38 18.57 4.82
N ARG A 138 -3.32 18.90 5.72
CA ARG A 138 -4.50 18.06 6.01
C ARG A 138 -5.60 18.13 4.94
N ASP A 139 -5.64 19.19 4.13
CA ASP A 139 -6.63 19.42 3.09
C ASP A 139 -6.15 18.89 1.74
N LEU A 140 -6.90 17.92 1.16
CA LEU A 140 -6.58 17.38 -0.17
C LEU A 140 -6.51 18.44 -1.25
N LYS A 141 -7.32 19.49 -1.15
CA LYS A 141 -7.30 20.60 -2.12
C LYS A 141 -5.96 21.33 -2.13
N SER A 142 -5.34 21.48 -0.96
CA SER A 142 -4.03 22.13 -0.83
C SER A 142 -2.91 21.29 -1.46
N ARG A 143 -3.06 19.98 -1.51
CA ARG A 143 -2.10 19.07 -2.17
C ARG A 143 -2.16 19.16 -3.70
N TYR A 144 -3.33 19.55 -4.25
CA TYR A 144 -3.56 19.59 -5.69
C TYR A 144 -4.10 20.97 -6.16
N PRO A 145 -3.35 22.07 -5.95
CA PRO A 145 -3.85 23.44 -6.16
C PRO A 145 -4.19 23.73 -7.61
N ASN A 146 -3.61 23.01 -8.56
CA ASN A 146 -3.82 23.18 -10.00
C ASN A 146 -4.78 22.16 -10.61
N ALA A 147 -5.42 21.32 -9.79
CA ALA A 147 -6.36 20.32 -10.29
C ALA A 147 -7.63 20.97 -10.85
N HIS A 148 -8.22 20.30 -11.84
CA HIS A 148 -9.47 20.73 -12.43
C HIS A 148 -10.58 20.91 -11.35
N PRO A 149 -11.48 21.89 -11.46
CA PRO A 149 -12.52 22.14 -10.45
C PRO A 149 -13.38 20.91 -10.11
N LEU A 150 -13.63 20.02 -11.06
CA LEU A 150 -14.33 18.75 -10.82
C LEU A 150 -13.51 17.82 -9.90
N ILE A 151 -12.19 17.80 -10.04
CA ILE A 151 -11.32 16.99 -9.21
C ILE A 151 -11.25 17.59 -7.80
N LEU A 152 -11.19 18.90 -7.65
CA LEU A 152 -11.27 19.56 -6.33
C LEU A 152 -12.59 19.26 -5.61
N LYS A 153 -13.72 19.19 -6.35
CA LYS A 153 -15.00 18.74 -5.80
C LYS A 153 -14.97 17.26 -5.39
N ALA A 154 -14.38 16.41 -6.23
CA ALA A 154 -14.19 14.99 -5.92
C ALA A 154 -13.36 14.81 -4.65
N MET A 155 -12.26 15.56 -4.50
CA MET A 155 -11.43 15.55 -3.29
C MET A 155 -12.23 15.89 -2.03
N HIS A 156 -13.08 16.92 -2.11
CA HIS A 156 -13.93 17.29 -0.98
C HIS A 156 -14.93 16.17 -0.61
N ILE A 157 -15.54 15.50 -1.60
CA ILE A 157 -16.43 14.35 -1.34
C ILE A 157 -15.66 13.21 -0.71
N ILE A 158 -14.45 12.93 -1.19
CA ILE A 158 -13.57 11.90 -0.63
C ILE A 158 -13.26 12.23 0.83
N GLU A 159 -12.86 13.45 1.16
CA GLU A 159 -12.56 13.88 2.53
C GLU A 159 -13.73 13.67 3.48
N CYS A 160 -14.95 14.00 3.02
CA CYS A 160 -16.16 13.87 3.83
C CYS A 160 -16.66 12.40 3.97
N SER A 161 -16.31 11.52 3.03
CA SER A 161 -16.97 10.22 2.87
C SER A 161 -16.01 9.04 2.71
N TYR A 162 -14.69 9.22 2.91
CA TYR A 162 -13.69 8.16 2.68
C TYR A 162 -13.94 6.88 3.46
N ALA A 163 -14.56 6.98 4.63
CA ALA A 163 -14.93 5.81 5.45
C ALA A 163 -16.10 5.00 4.88
N SER A 164 -16.87 5.59 3.96
CA SER A 164 -18.05 4.97 3.33
C SER A 164 -17.65 4.28 2.01
N LYS A 165 -18.59 3.49 1.46
CA LYS A 165 -18.39 2.91 0.12
C LYS A 165 -18.50 4.01 -0.94
N ILE A 166 -17.38 4.37 -1.55
CA ILE A 166 -17.30 5.30 -2.68
C ILE A 166 -16.84 4.53 -3.91
N SER A 167 -17.58 4.63 -5.02
CA SER A 167 -17.12 4.12 -6.30
C SER A 167 -16.81 5.28 -7.27
N GLN A 168 -15.86 5.06 -8.18
CA GLN A 168 -15.54 6.01 -9.23
C GLN A 168 -16.76 6.35 -10.09
N LYS A 169 -17.60 5.36 -10.36
CA LYS A 169 -18.80 5.51 -11.18
C LYS A 169 -19.85 6.40 -10.51
N ASP A 170 -20.10 6.18 -9.22
CA ASP A 170 -21.06 6.96 -8.46
C ASP A 170 -20.58 8.40 -8.33
N LEU A 171 -19.29 8.58 -8.01
CA LEU A 171 -18.69 9.91 -7.89
C LEU A 171 -18.71 10.69 -9.21
N ALA A 172 -18.45 10.03 -10.34
CA ALA A 172 -18.55 10.64 -11.66
C ALA A 172 -20.00 11.07 -11.97
N ALA A 173 -20.99 10.23 -11.62
CA ALA A 173 -22.40 10.53 -11.79
C ALA A 173 -22.83 11.73 -10.95
N ASP A 174 -22.41 11.80 -9.68
CA ASP A 174 -22.67 12.93 -8.77
C ASP A 174 -22.06 14.24 -9.28
N LEU A 175 -20.95 14.15 -10.00
CA LEU A 175 -20.27 15.29 -10.61
C LEU A 175 -20.80 15.63 -12.02
N GLY A 176 -21.75 14.85 -12.53
CA GLY A 176 -22.39 15.09 -13.84
C GLY A 176 -21.48 14.79 -15.04
N VAL A 177 -20.54 13.84 -14.91
CA VAL A 177 -19.60 13.48 -15.98
C VAL A 177 -19.57 11.96 -16.19
N SER A 178 -19.02 11.51 -17.36
CA SER A 178 -18.81 10.09 -17.59
C SER A 178 -17.68 9.53 -16.71
N ALA A 179 -17.77 8.25 -16.38
CA ALA A 179 -16.74 7.57 -15.57
C ALA A 179 -15.36 7.60 -16.25
N GLU A 180 -15.33 7.52 -17.60
CA GLU A 180 -14.11 7.58 -18.39
C GLU A 180 -13.47 8.97 -18.34
N TYR A 181 -14.28 10.03 -18.48
CA TYR A 181 -13.79 11.39 -18.42
C TYR A 181 -13.27 11.73 -17.01
N PHE A 182 -14.01 11.32 -15.98
CA PHE A 182 -13.56 11.45 -14.60
C PHE A 182 -12.22 10.72 -14.37
N SER A 183 -12.10 9.47 -14.83
CA SER A 183 -10.87 8.67 -14.71
C SER A 183 -9.67 9.35 -15.37
N TYR A 184 -9.88 9.89 -16.57
CA TYR A 184 -8.85 10.64 -17.29
C TYR A 184 -8.40 11.89 -16.52
N LEU A 185 -9.36 12.73 -16.09
CA LEU A 185 -9.05 13.94 -15.34
C LEU A 185 -8.35 13.62 -14.02
N PHE A 186 -8.85 12.62 -13.30
CA PHE A 186 -8.30 12.24 -12.01
C PHE A 186 -6.85 11.77 -12.16
N SER A 187 -6.58 10.85 -13.07
CA SER A 187 -5.22 10.35 -13.30
C SER A 187 -4.26 11.45 -13.78
N ARG A 188 -4.74 12.38 -14.61
CA ARG A 188 -3.93 13.51 -15.11
C ARG A 188 -3.54 14.48 -13.98
N ASP A 189 -4.49 14.82 -13.11
CA ASP A 189 -4.33 15.89 -12.13
C ASP A 189 -3.75 15.39 -10.80
N VAL A 190 -3.99 14.12 -10.47
CA VAL A 190 -3.56 13.49 -9.22
C VAL A 190 -2.30 12.62 -9.42
N GLY A 191 -2.05 12.17 -10.67
CA GLY A 191 -0.90 11.34 -11.02
C GLY A 191 -1.12 9.85 -10.78
N GLU A 192 -2.29 9.45 -10.28
CA GLU A 192 -2.64 8.04 -10.02
C GLU A 192 -4.13 7.79 -10.28
N ASN A 193 -4.56 6.53 -10.44
CA ASN A 193 -5.97 6.22 -10.62
C ASN A 193 -6.77 6.38 -9.31
N PHE A 194 -8.09 6.60 -9.44
CA PHE A 194 -8.99 6.85 -8.32
C PHE A 194 -8.98 5.76 -7.24
N SER A 195 -9.03 4.50 -7.65
CA SER A 195 -9.10 3.37 -6.71
C SER A 195 -7.84 3.27 -5.84
N ARG A 196 -6.69 3.53 -6.44
CA ARG A 196 -5.41 3.56 -5.77
C ARG A 196 -5.31 4.73 -4.81
N PHE A 197 -5.64 5.93 -5.28
CA PHE A 197 -5.68 7.13 -4.46
C PHE A 197 -6.57 6.94 -3.23
N LEU A 198 -7.83 6.48 -3.42
CA LEU A 198 -8.77 6.29 -2.33
C LEU A 198 -8.25 5.29 -1.28
N ARG A 199 -7.61 4.21 -1.73
CA ARG A 199 -7.00 3.21 -0.85
C ARG A 199 -5.88 3.84 -0.02
N ARG A 200 -4.94 4.51 -0.66
CA ARG A 200 -3.84 5.20 0.00
C ARG A 200 -4.35 6.23 0.99
N TYR A 201 -5.31 7.05 0.59
CA TYR A 201 -5.91 8.07 1.45
C TYR A 201 -6.59 7.48 2.70
N ARG A 202 -7.27 6.34 2.56
CA ARG A 202 -7.85 5.61 3.70
C ARG A 202 -6.79 5.11 4.68
N ILE A 203 -5.68 4.62 4.17
CA ILE A 203 -4.53 4.19 4.99
C ILE A 203 -3.95 5.40 5.73
N GLU A 204 -3.74 6.51 5.03
CA GLU A 204 -3.28 7.76 5.62
C GLU A 204 -4.18 8.19 6.80
N LYS A 205 -5.49 8.23 6.57
CA LYS A 205 -6.44 8.62 7.61
C LYS A 205 -6.50 7.66 8.79
N ALA A 206 -6.41 6.37 8.55
CA ALA A 206 -6.36 5.38 9.62
C ALA A 206 -5.09 5.54 10.49
N GLN A 207 -3.96 5.84 9.87
CA GLN A 207 -2.71 6.12 10.60
C GLN A 207 -2.79 7.41 11.43
N GLU A 208 -3.37 8.49 10.87
CA GLU A 208 -3.61 9.74 11.61
C GLU A 208 -4.45 9.50 12.87
N LEU A 209 -5.60 8.82 12.73
CA LEU A 209 -6.52 8.53 13.83
C LEU A 209 -5.87 7.68 14.94
N LEU A 210 -5.02 6.73 14.56
CA LEU A 210 -4.27 5.91 15.53
C LEU A 210 -3.19 6.70 16.27
N LEU A 211 -2.54 7.66 15.59
CA LEU A 211 -1.49 8.49 16.20
C LEU A 211 -2.08 9.60 17.10
N GLU A 212 -3.23 10.12 16.76
CA GLU A 212 -3.91 11.16 17.54
C GLU A 212 -4.61 10.58 18.79
N GLY A 213 -4.69 9.26 18.93
CA GLY A 213 -5.31 8.58 20.07
C GLY A 213 -6.84 8.73 20.11
N GLU A 214 -7.44 9.21 19.03
CA GLU A 214 -8.91 9.35 18.91
C GLU A 214 -9.61 7.99 18.76
N ILE A 215 -8.85 6.96 18.34
CA ILE A 215 -9.31 5.57 18.29
C ILE A 215 -8.33 4.75 19.10
N SER A 216 -8.83 4.08 20.15
CA SER A 216 -8.05 3.11 20.91
C SER A 216 -7.66 1.95 19.99
N LYS A 217 -6.50 1.32 20.25
CA LYS A 217 -6.09 0.10 19.52
C LYS A 217 -7.15 -1.00 19.58
N ASP A 218 -8.03 -0.96 20.58
CA ASP A 218 -9.13 -1.92 20.80
C ASP A 218 -10.39 -1.57 20.00
N GLU A 219 -10.53 -0.33 19.50
CA GLU A 219 -11.65 0.10 18.63
C GLU A 219 -11.38 -0.12 17.14
N VAL A 220 -10.16 -0.48 16.80
CA VAL A 220 -9.73 -0.86 15.44
C VAL A 220 -9.89 -2.38 15.20
N LEU A 221 -10.36 -3.12 16.21
CA LEU A 221 -10.65 -4.56 16.16
C LEU A 221 -12.04 -4.87 15.59
#